data_75df0b27e7fc8e50d2c69e75784ebbee
#
_entry.id   75df0b27e7fc8e50d2c69e75784ebbee
#
_cell.length_a   1.000
_cell.length_b   1.000
_cell.length_c   1.000
_cell.angle_alpha   90.00
_cell.angle_beta   90.00
_cell.angle_gamma   90.00
#
_symmetry.space_group_name_H-M   'P 1'
#
loop_
_entity.id
_entity.type
_entity.pdbx_description
1 polymer ?
#
loop_
_entity_poly.entity_id
_entity_poly.type
_entity_poly.pdbx_seq_one_letter_code
_entity_poly.pdbx_strand_id
1 'polypeptide(L)'
;MCGIVGYIGKRDVAPLLLEGLQRLEYRGYDSAGIVITSPKSTGLKMVKAKGRVRDLEARVPKRFAGTTGIAHTRWATHGAPSDENAHPHLSADNKVAIVHNGIIDNASELRAKLVADGVVFLSETDTEVLTHLIARSQAETLEEKVRQTLKLIEGTYGIAVMHADFADRIVVARNGSPVVLGIGEKEMFVASDVAALVAHTRQVVTLDDGEMATLKADDFRTYTTEGSTTTATPTTVEWEAESYDMGGHDTYMHKEISEQPEAVDRVLRGRIDDRFSTVHLGGLNLDAREARGIRRVKILGCGTSYHAGLIGAGLIESLARIPADAEPASEFRYRNPVVDPDTLYVAVSQSGETYDVLAAVQELKRKGARVLGVVNVVGSAIAREADGGTYVHAGPEVCVVSTKCFTNTVVAFALLALHLGRIRDLSVSDGKRIIEGLRKLPGQISEILETEDEIKKLAAEYADAKSMMFIGRVRGYPVALEASLKLKEISYIHAEAYPASELKHGPLALIEPALPTVAIVPNDDLLEKNRAALEEIKARSGRILAVAHREQEKADHTIVVPKNEDELDPILMGIPLQLLAYHMALALGRDIDKPRNLAKSVTVE
;
A
#
# COMPACT_ATOMS: atom_id res chain seq x y z
N MET A 1 -5.06 -1.84 8.69
CA MET A 1 -5.46 -0.42 8.70
C MET A 1 -6.95 -0.27 8.59
N CYS A 2 -7.51 0.82 9.11
CA CYS A 2 -8.94 1.05 9.18
C CYS A 2 -9.43 1.98 8.06
N GLY A 3 -10.73 1.93 7.73
CA GLY A 3 -11.38 2.84 6.79
C GLY A 3 -12.33 3.79 7.50
N ILE A 4 -12.19 5.10 7.27
CA ILE A 4 -13.12 6.14 7.73
C ILE A 4 -13.93 6.63 6.54
N VAL A 5 -15.25 6.79 6.75
CA VAL A 5 -16.17 7.47 5.83
C VAL A 5 -17.05 8.40 6.63
N GLY A 6 -17.28 9.61 6.13
CA GLY A 6 -18.20 10.59 6.71
C GLY A 6 -18.96 11.32 5.61
N TYR A 7 -20.16 11.77 5.94
CA TYR A 7 -21.01 12.54 5.04
C TYR A 7 -21.86 13.54 5.81
N ILE A 8 -22.00 14.71 5.23
CA ILE A 8 -22.95 15.71 5.66
C ILE A 8 -23.56 16.38 4.43
N GLY A 9 -24.89 16.40 4.34
CA GLY A 9 -25.59 16.94 3.18
C GLY A 9 -27.09 16.83 3.29
N LYS A 10 -27.76 16.53 2.16
CA LYS A 10 -29.21 16.41 2.08
C LYS A 10 -29.70 14.99 1.80
N ARG A 11 -28.82 14.12 1.28
CA ARG A 11 -29.17 12.74 0.95
C ARG A 11 -29.29 11.89 2.21
N ASP A 12 -29.98 10.75 2.12
CA ASP A 12 -29.94 9.74 3.18
C ASP A 12 -28.52 9.21 3.31
N VAL A 13 -27.95 9.33 4.51
CA VAL A 13 -26.53 9.11 4.74
C VAL A 13 -26.18 7.61 4.85
N ALA A 14 -27.09 6.76 5.33
CA ALA A 14 -26.75 5.37 5.61
C ALA A 14 -26.29 4.57 4.37
N PRO A 15 -26.97 4.64 3.21
CA PRO A 15 -26.49 3.99 1.99
C PRO A 15 -25.12 4.49 1.54
N LEU A 16 -24.85 5.81 1.64
CA LEU A 16 -23.57 6.41 1.25
C LEU A 16 -22.41 5.93 2.13
N LEU A 17 -22.66 5.82 3.44
CA LEU A 17 -21.67 5.32 4.38
C LEU A 17 -21.36 3.84 4.12
N LEU A 18 -22.38 3.02 3.89
CA LEU A 18 -22.20 1.58 3.59
C LEU A 18 -21.45 1.38 2.29
N GLU A 19 -21.80 2.10 1.21
CA GLU A 19 -21.06 2.07 -0.05
C GLU A 19 -19.59 2.46 0.14
N GLY A 20 -19.33 3.57 0.84
CA GLY A 20 -17.96 4.01 1.12
C GLY A 20 -17.18 3.00 1.96
N LEU A 21 -17.81 2.36 2.97
CA LEU A 21 -17.18 1.30 3.73
C LEU A 21 -16.89 0.05 2.89
N GLN A 22 -17.77 -0.35 1.98
CA GLN A 22 -17.53 -1.47 1.05
C GLN A 22 -16.31 -1.20 0.19
N ARG A 23 -16.15 0.03 -0.31
CA ARG A 23 -14.97 0.46 -1.08
C ARG A 23 -13.69 0.51 -0.25
N LEU A 24 -13.77 0.69 1.08
CA LEU A 24 -12.63 0.70 2.01
C LEU A 24 -12.41 -0.62 2.74
N GLU A 25 -13.19 -1.67 2.47
CA GLU A 25 -13.09 -2.93 3.21
C GLU A 25 -11.72 -3.61 3.09
N TYR A 26 -10.98 -3.37 1.98
CA TYR A 26 -9.61 -3.83 1.82
C TYR A 26 -8.62 -3.26 2.85
N ARG A 27 -9.01 -2.18 3.55
CA ARG A 27 -8.21 -1.55 4.61
C ARG A 27 -8.45 -2.16 6.00
N GLY A 28 -9.62 -2.77 6.23
CA GLY A 28 -9.98 -3.39 7.50
C GLY A 28 -11.31 -4.11 7.40
N TYR A 29 -11.40 -5.30 7.96
CA TYR A 29 -12.57 -6.19 7.84
C TYR A 29 -12.87 -7.00 9.10
N ASP A 30 -12.30 -6.61 10.26
CA ASP A 30 -12.49 -7.30 11.55
C ASP A 30 -13.80 -6.90 12.23
N SER A 31 -14.20 -5.66 12.04
CA SER A 31 -15.49 -5.14 12.48
C SER A 31 -15.82 -3.86 11.71
N ALA A 32 -17.10 -3.49 11.69
CA ALA A 32 -17.57 -2.26 11.06
C ALA A 32 -18.69 -1.60 11.88
N GLY A 33 -18.92 -0.30 11.67
CA GLY A 33 -20.03 0.38 12.30
C GLY A 33 -20.31 1.75 11.69
N ILE A 34 -21.51 2.23 11.93
CA ILE A 34 -22.00 3.54 11.48
C ILE A 34 -22.72 4.25 12.61
N VAL A 35 -22.60 5.57 12.64
CA VAL A 35 -23.42 6.45 13.48
C VAL A 35 -23.97 7.58 12.61
N ILE A 36 -25.25 7.88 12.81
CA ILE A 36 -25.96 8.89 12.03
C ILE A 36 -26.78 9.83 12.92
N THR A 37 -27.02 11.03 12.40
CA THR A 37 -27.95 12.00 12.98
C THR A 37 -28.60 12.87 11.89
N SER A 38 -29.52 13.71 12.29
CA SER A 38 -30.06 14.77 11.45
C SER A 38 -30.44 15.96 12.33
N PRO A 39 -30.53 17.20 11.79
CA PRO A 39 -30.94 18.38 12.55
C PRO A 39 -32.34 18.27 13.19
N LYS A 40 -33.16 17.31 12.72
CA LYS A 40 -34.50 17.02 13.23
C LYS A 40 -34.53 15.83 14.21
N SER A 41 -33.39 15.18 14.46
CA SER A 41 -33.28 14.01 15.33
C SER A 41 -32.90 14.40 16.76
N THR A 42 -33.42 13.69 17.74
CA THR A 42 -32.98 13.81 19.13
C THR A 42 -31.87 12.77 19.40
N GLY A 43 -30.62 13.09 19.08
CA GLY A 43 -29.46 12.27 19.42
C GLY A 43 -28.83 11.49 18.25
N LEU A 44 -27.88 10.68 18.60
CA LEU A 44 -27.10 9.83 17.69
C LEU A 44 -27.69 8.44 17.62
N LYS A 45 -27.77 7.84 16.41
CA LYS A 45 -28.17 6.46 16.20
C LYS A 45 -26.97 5.67 15.69
N MET A 46 -26.63 4.57 16.33
CA MET A 46 -25.44 3.77 16.03
C MET A 46 -25.81 2.32 15.77
N VAL A 47 -25.10 1.69 14.81
CA VAL A 47 -25.11 0.24 14.56
C VAL A 47 -23.69 -0.22 14.39
N LYS A 48 -23.33 -1.34 15.01
CA LYS A 48 -22.00 -1.96 14.95
C LYS A 48 -22.14 -3.46 14.67
N ALA A 49 -21.11 -4.03 14.03
CA ALA A 49 -21.03 -5.47 13.80
C ALA A 49 -19.57 -5.93 13.81
N LYS A 50 -19.29 -7.02 14.53
CA LYS A 50 -18.09 -7.81 14.29
C LYS A 50 -18.19 -8.44 12.89
N GLY A 51 -17.10 -8.48 12.14
CA GLY A 51 -17.04 -9.05 10.80
C GLY A 51 -17.01 -7.97 9.71
N ARG A 52 -17.44 -8.34 8.52
CA ARG A 52 -17.37 -7.53 7.29
C ARG A 52 -18.48 -6.49 7.20
N VAL A 53 -18.38 -5.58 6.25
CA VAL A 53 -19.39 -4.54 6.00
C VAL A 53 -20.76 -5.16 5.70
N ARG A 54 -20.82 -6.30 5.02
CA ARG A 54 -22.08 -7.06 4.79
C ARG A 54 -22.77 -7.49 6.09
N ASP A 55 -22.00 -7.80 7.14
CA ASP A 55 -22.54 -8.21 8.45
C ASP A 55 -23.11 -6.99 9.19
N LEU A 56 -22.50 -5.80 9.01
CA LEU A 56 -23.06 -4.53 9.47
C LEU A 56 -24.34 -4.20 8.70
N GLU A 57 -24.33 -4.28 7.37
CA GLU A 57 -25.47 -3.98 6.51
C GLU A 57 -26.70 -4.82 6.89
N ALA A 58 -26.52 -6.11 7.19
CA ALA A 58 -27.58 -7.00 7.66
C ALA A 58 -28.24 -6.56 8.98
N ARG A 59 -27.51 -5.79 9.83
CA ARG A 59 -28.00 -5.26 11.10
C ARG A 59 -28.62 -3.86 11.01
N VAL A 60 -28.37 -3.12 9.93
CA VAL A 60 -28.89 -1.76 9.77
C VAL A 60 -30.42 -1.82 9.62
N PRO A 61 -31.20 -1.12 10.49
CA PRO A 61 -32.65 -1.12 10.41
C PRO A 61 -33.15 -0.47 9.10
N LYS A 62 -34.23 -0.99 8.51
CA LYS A 62 -34.85 -0.44 7.29
C LYS A 62 -35.22 1.06 7.39
N ARG A 63 -35.44 1.59 8.59
CA ARG A 63 -35.70 3.01 8.88
C ARG A 63 -34.55 3.66 9.63
N PHE A 64 -33.35 3.52 9.11
CA PHE A 64 -32.13 4.12 9.66
C PHE A 64 -31.74 5.32 8.80
N ALA A 65 -32.50 6.40 8.92
CA ALA A 65 -32.38 7.60 8.10
C ALA A 65 -31.73 8.76 8.87
N GLY A 66 -30.87 9.50 8.19
CA GLY A 66 -30.19 10.69 8.67
C GLY A 66 -29.56 11.46 7.51
N THR A 67 -29.01 12.62 7.79
CA THR A 67 -28.35 13.49 6.79
C THR A 67 -26.90 13.79 7.12
N THR A 68 -26.45 13.36 8.29
CA THR A 68 -25.08 13.48 8.75
C THR A 68 -24.66 12.16 9.40
N GLY A 69 -23.46 11.68 9.10
CA GLY A 69 -22.98 10.43 9.69
C GLY A 69 -21.50 10.20 9.48
N ILE A 70 -20.93 9.34 10.34
CA ILE A 70 -19.58 8.79 10.21
C ILE A 70 -19.61 7.28 10.34
N ALA A 71 -18.68 6.63 9.69
CA ALA A 71 -18.61 5.18 9.60
C ALA A 71 -17.17 4.70 9.59
N HIS A 72 -16.96 3.44 9.93
CA HIS A 72 -15.64 2.87 10.09
C HIS A 72 -15.60 1.38 9.76
N THR A 73 -14.53 0.93 9.10
CA THR A 73 -14.09 -0.47 9.06
C THR A 73 -12.82 -0.61 9.85
N ARG A 74 -12.76 -1.58 10.76
CA ARG A 74 -11.68 -1.72 11.72
C ARG A 74 -10.73 -2.85 11.33
N TRP A 75 -9.45 -2.56 11.45
CA TRP A 75 -8.37 -3.50 11.63
C TRP A 75 -7.92 -3.44 13.09
N ALA A 76 -8.05 -4.55 13.83
CA ALA A 76 -7.84 -4.55 15.26
C ALA A 76 -6.37 -4.40 15.63
N THR A 77 -6.05 -3.33 16.37
CA THR A 77 -4.74 -3.07 17.01
C THR A 77 -4.85 -3.24 18.53
N HIS A 78 -5.90 -2.71 19.16
CA HIS A 78 -6.17 -2.75 20.58
C HIS A 78 -7.54 -3.39 20.86
N GLY A 79 -7.57 -4.47 21.62
CA GLY A 79 -8.77 -5.26 21.88
C GLY A 79 -9.21 -6.17 20.72
N ALA A 80 -9.66 -7.37 21.05
CA ALA A 80 -10.09 -8.37 20.07
C ALA A 80 -11.26 -7.86 19.20
N PRO A 81 -11.45 -8.41 17.97
CA PRO A 81 -12.63 -8.09 17.17
C PRO A 81 -13.93 -8.48 17.89
N SER A 82 -14.73 -7.48 18.24
CA SER A 82 -16.04 -7.63 18.88
C SER A 82 -16.95 -6.45 18.51
N ASP A 83 -18.23 -6.54 18.83
CA ASP A 83 -19.17 -5.44 18.62
C ASP A 83 -18.81 -4.23 19.52
N GLU A 84 -18.36 -4.47 20.75
CA GLU A 84 -17.96 -3.43 21.70
C GLU A 84 -16.74 -2.66 21.22
N ASN A 85 -15.73 -3.38 20.72
CA ASN A 85 -14.47 -2.81 20.23
C ASN A 85 -14.58 -2.24 18.79
N ALA A 86 -15.71 -2.44 18.09
CA ALA A 86 -15.95 -1.81 16.79
C ALA A 86 -16.15 -0.30 16.95
N HIS A 87 -15.68 0.48 15.98
CA HIS A 87 -16.00 1.91 15.87
C HIS A 87 -17.35 2.10 15.14
N PRO A 88 -18.06 3.23 15.35
CA PRO A 88 -17.76 4.38 16.22
C PRO A 88 -17.87 4.07 17.71
N HIS A 89 -17.18 4.89 18.55
CA HIS A 89 -17.40 4.92 19.99
C HIS A 89 -18.26 6.09 20.39
N LEU A 90 -19.13 5.89 21.39
CA LEU A 90 -19.99 6.92 21.98
C LEU A 90 -19.50 7.29 23.38
N SER A 91 -19.68 8.57 23.75
CA SER A 91 -19.53 9.00 25.15
C SER A 91 -20.63 8.42 26.04
N ALA A 92 -20.39 8.40 27.36
CA ALA A 92 -21.34 7.86 28.33
C ALA A 92 -22.73 8.53 28.29
N ASP A 93 -22.79 9.80 27.89
CA ASP A 93 -24.04 10.55 27.68
C ASP A 93 -24.65 10.40 26.29
N ASN A 94 -24.03 9.58 25.42
CA ASN A 94 -24.40 9.35 24.01
C ASN A 94 -24.43 10.63 23.14
N LYS A 95 -23.69 11.67 23.52
CA LYS A 95 -23.66 12.93 22.76
C LYS A 95 -22.51 13.01 21.78
N VAL A 96 -21.36 12.45 22.08
CA VAL A 96 -20.17 12.45 21.22
C VAL A 96 -20.01 11.09 20.55
N ALA A 97 -19.78 11.09 19.24
CA ALA A 97 -19.38 9.92 18.48
C ALA A 97 -18.03 10.17 17.77
N ILE A 98 -17.13 9.19 17.80
CA ILE A 98 -15.83 9.29 17.14
C ILE A 98 -15.52 8.01 16.36
N VAL A 99 -14.86 8.16 15.21
CA VAL A 99 -14.11 7.14 14.51
C VAL A 99 -12.65 7.54 14.45
N HIS A 100 -11.74 6.57 14.51
CA HIS A 100 -10.31 6.83 14.63
C HIS A 100 -9.49 5.78 13.88
N ASN A 101 -8.53 6.26 13.10
CA ASN A 101 -7.42 5.50 12.53
C ASN A 101 -6.14 6.00 13.18
N GLY A 102 -5.34 5.13 13.73
CA GLY A 102 -4.10 5.49 14.43
C GLY A 102 -3.92 4.71 15.72
N ILE A 103 -2.96 5.15 16.53
CA ILE A 103 -2.67 4.63 17.87
C ILE A 103 -2.40 5.82 18.79
N ILE A 104 -3.04 5.81 19.95
CA ILE A 104 -2.81 6.81 21.01
C ILE A 104 -1.87 6.20 22.05
N ASP A 105 -0.61 6.61 22.02
CA ASP A 105 0.47 6.01 22.78
C ASP A 105 0.27 6.15 24.30
N ASN A 106 -0.25 7.29 24.76
CA ASN A 106 -0.55 7.55 26.17
C ASN A 106 -1.98 7.16 26.60
N ALA A 107 -2.71 6.37 25.78
CA ALA A 107 -4.11 5.99 26.06
C ALA A 107 -4.27 5.30 27.42
N SER A 108 -3.35 4.45 27.84
CA SER A 108 -3.42 3.73 29.12
C SER A 108 -3.36 4.68 30.32
N GLU A 109 -2.51 5.71 30.26
CA GLU A 109 -2.40 6.75 31.31
C GLU A 109 -3.69 7.57 31.40
N LEU A 110 -4.17 8.03 30.23
CA LEU A 110 -5.40 8.84 30.15
C LEU A 110 -6.63 8.03 30.60
N ARG A 111 -6.71 6.75 30.24
CA ARG A 111 -7.75 5.83 30.70
C ARG A 111 -7.75 5.70 32.23
N ALA A 112 -6.57 5.51 32.83
CA ALA A 112 -6.46 5.40 34.29
C ALA A 112 -6.97 6.67 35.01
N LYS A 113 -6.67 7.87 34.49
CA LYS A 113 -7.18 9.14 35.01
C LYS A 113 -8.70 9.24 34.90
N LEU A 114 -9.26 8.89 33.73
CA LEU A 114 -10.71 8.93 33.50
C LEU A 114 -11.46 7.91 34.39
N VAL A 115 -10.92 6.72 34.60
CA VAL A 115 -11.49 5.71 35.52
C VAL A 115 -11.48 6.23 36.96
N ALA A 116 -10.39 6.87 37.40
CA ALA A 116 -10.32 7.51 38.72
C ALA A 116 -11.38 8.63 38.88
N ASP A 117 -11.74 9.30 37.81
CA ASP A 117 -12.81 10.30 37.74
C ASP A 117 -14.22 9.68 37.58
N GLY A 118 -14.36 8.36 37.66
CA GLY A 118 -15.63 7.64 37.61
C GLY A 118 -16.16 7.34 36.20
N VAL A 119 -15.34 7.45 35.16
CA VAL A 119 -15.74 7.06 33.80
C VAL A 119 -15.74 5.54 33.66
N VAL A 120 -16.82 4.99 33.12
CA VAL A 120 -16.95 3.56 32.80
C VAL A 120 -16.67 3.38 31.32
N PHE A 121 -15.71 2.52 30.99
CA PHE A 121 -15.36 2.16 29.63
C PHE A 121 -16.11 0.90 29.20
N LEU A 122 -16.58 0.89 27.94
CA LEU A 122 -17.30 -0.24 27.33
C LEU A 122 -16.39 -1.07 26.41
N SER A 123 -15.28 -0.49 25.95
CA SER A 123 -14.34 -1.14 25.05
C SER A 123 -12.91 -1.17 25.59
N GLU A 124 -12.09 -1.98 24.95
CA GLU A 124 -10.64 -2.07 25.23
C GLU A 124 -9.82 -1.12 24.35
N THR A 125 -10.48 -0.36 23.44
CA THR A 125 -9.79 0.48 22.45
C THR A 125 -9.23 1.75 23.08
N ASP A 126 -8.13 2.23 22.54
CA ASP A 126 -7.55 3.54 22.82
C ASP A 126 -8.50 4.70 22.42
N THR A 127 -9.28 4.51 21.38
CA THR A 127 -10.21 5.50 20.82
C THR A 127 -11.32 5.93 21.80
N GLU A 128 -11.82 5.04 22.64
CA GLU A 128 -12.87 5.39 23.61
C GLU A 128 -12.39 6.46 24.61
N VAL A 129 -11.08 6.52 24.88
CA VAL A 129 -10.46 7.57 25.69
C VAL A 129 -10.72 8.95 25.08
N LEU A 130 -10.53 9.10 23.78
CA LEU A 130 -10.80 10.37 23.06
C LEU A 130 -12.25 10.80 23.21
N THR A 131 -13.18 9.85 23.10
CA THR A 131 -14.62 10.12 23.18
C THR A 131 -14.97 10.76 24.52
N HIS A 132 -14.45 10.20 25.62
CA HIS A 132 -14.70 10.70 26.95
C HIS A 132 -13.99 12.03 27.24
N LEU A 133 -12.78 12.24 26.72
CA LEU A 133 -12.09 13.53 26.85
C LEU A 133 -12.85 14.65 26.14
N ILE A 134 -13.33 14.43 24.91
CA ILE A 134 -14.14 15.40 24.15
C ILE A 134 -15.44 15.71 24.88
N ALA A 135 -16.15 14.70 25.38
CA ALA A 135 -17.40 14.89 26.11
C ALA A 135 -17.23 15.70 27.41
N ARG A 136 -16.11 15.55 28.10
CA ARG A 136 -15.81 16.26 29.37
C ARG A 136 -15.24 17.67 29.17
N SER A 137 -14.81 18.02 27.94
CA SER A 137 -14.33 19.37 27.66
C SER A 137 -15.45 20.41 27.86
N GLN A 138 -15.14 21.50 28.59
CA GLN A 138 -16.05 22.60 28.89
C GLN A 138 -16.08 23.65 27.78
N ALA A 139 -15.38 23.43 26.66
CA ALA A 139 -15.40 24.38 25.54
C ALA A 139 -16.82 24.49 24.93
N GLU A 140 -17.13 25.68 24.40
CA GLU A 140 -18.46 25.99 23.87
C GLU A 140 -18.72 25.39 22.48
N THR A 141 -17.68 25.18 21.69
CA THR A 141 -17.77 24.63 20.31
C THR A 141 -17.18 23.25 20.20
N LEU A 142 -17.67 22.43 19.25
CA LEU A 142 -17.14 21.10 19.02
C LEU A 142 -15.68 21.15 18.58
N GLU A 143 -15.33 22.10 17.73
CA GLU A 143 -13.98 22.34 17.25
C GLU A 143 -12.98 22.53 18.39
N GLU A 144 -13.37 23.35 19.37
CA GLU A 144 -12.53 23.64 20.53
C GLU A 144 -12.43 22.43 21.48
N LYS A 145 -13.55 21.69 21.66
CA LYS A 145 -13.54 20.44 22.45
C LYS A 145 -12.54 19.43 21.87
N VAL A 146 -12.57 19.23 20.55
CA VAL A 146 -11.63 18.35 19.85
C VAL A 146 -10.21 18.88 19.99
N ARG A 147 -9.97 20.15 19.72
CA ARG A 147 -8.64 20.77 19.82
C ARG A 147 -8.01 20.64 21.21
N GLN A 148 -8.78 20.87 22.27
CA GLN A 148 -8.31 20.68 23.65
C GLN A 148 -7.94 19.22 23.93
N THR A 149 -8.72 18.27 23.41
CA THR A 149 -8.43 16.84 23.54
C THR A 149 -7.14 16.46 22.82
N LEU A 150 -6.93 16.95 21.59
CA LEU A 150 -5.73 16.65 20.80
C LEU A 150 -4.42 17.12 21.46
N LYS A 151 -4.47 18.13 22.31
CA LYS A 151 -3.31 18.59 23.11
C LYS A 151 -2.92 17.66 24.25
N LEU A 152 -3.80 16.74 24.63
CA LEU A 152 -3.59 15.81 25.74
C LEU A 152 -3.07 14.46 25.29
N ILE A 153 -3.14 14.16 24.00
CA ILE A 153 -2.81 12.86 23.43
C ILE A 153 -1.44 12.88 22.77
N GLU A 154 -0.78 11.72 22.79
CA GLU A 154 0.45 11.43 22.07
C GLU A 154 0.18 10.29 21.11
N GLY A 155 0.81 10.32 19.91
CA GLY A 155 0.65 9.28 18.89
C GLY A 155 0.06 9.75 17.58
N THR A 156 -0.46 8.81 16.79
CA THR A 156 -0.99 9.08 15.44
C THR A 156 -2.52 9.03 15.44
N TYR A 157 -3.13 9.90 14.65
CA TYR A 157 -4.59 9.90 14.50
C TYR A 157 -5.05 10.45 13.14
N GLY A 158 -6.10 9.83 12.61
CA GLY A 158 -7.03 10.41 11.66
C GLY A 158 -8.42 10.21 12.25
N ILE A 159 -9.10 11.28 12.65
CA ILE A 159 -10.38 11.19 13.34
C ILE A 159 -11.50 11.93 12.60
N ALA A 160 -12.73 11.43 12.80
CA ALA A 160 -13.94 12.17 12.50
C ALA A 160 -14.87 12.11 13.72
N VAL A 161 -15.37 13.28 14.11
CA VAL A 161 -16.14 13.49 15.34
C VAL A 161 -17.48 14.12 15.01
N MET A 162 -18.54 13.59 15.62
CA MET A 162 -19.90 14.14 15.62
C MET A 162 -20.37 14.39 17.03
N HIS A 163 -21.28 15.36 17.20
CA HIS A 163 -21.90 15.64 18.47
C HIS A 163 -23.41 15.89 18.30
N ALA A 164 -24.22 15.32 19.17
CA ALA A 164 -25.69 15.42 19.08
C ALA A 164 -26.20 16.87 19.09
N ASP A 165 -25.59 17.74 19.90
CA ASP A 165 -25.98 19.16 20.02
C ASP A 165 -25.42 20.01 18.85
N PHE A 166 -24.53 19.48 18.00
CA PHE A 166 -23.94 20.13 16.82
C PHE A 166 -24.17 19.28 15.55
N ALA A 167 -25.42 18.88 15.32
CA ALA A 167 -25.79 17.95 14.23
C ALA A 167 -25.55 18.50 12.81
N ASP A 168 -25.20 19.80 12.68
CA ASP A 168 -24.94 20.50 11.43
C ASP A 168 -23.49 20.43 10.97
N ARG A 169 -22.62 19.67 11.67
CA ARG A 169 -21.18 19.60 11.36
C ARG A 169 -20.52 18.30 11.71
N ILE A 170 -19.40 18.05 11.02
CA ILE A 170 -18.41 17.02 11.36
C ILE A 170 -17.08 17.74 11.59
N VAL A 171 -16.37 17.39 12.67
CA VAL A 171 -15.01 17.86 12.91
C VAL A 171 -14.05 16.72 12.65
N VAL A 172 -13.00 16.97 11.88
CA VAL A 172 -11.95 16.01 11.55
C VAL A 172 -10.59 16.57 11.93
N ALA A 173 -9.65 15.68 12.20
CA ALA A 173 -8.25 16.05 12.45
C ALA A 173 -7.31 14.95 11.97
N ARG A 174 -6.09 15.34 11.62
CA ARG A 174 -5.05 14.44 11.13
C ARG A 174 -3.72 14.67 11.85
N ASN A 175 -3.08 13.55 12.18
CA ASN A 175 -1.65 13.46 12.51
C ASN A 175 -1.18 12.02 12.20
N GLY A 176 -0.40 11.83 11.12
CA GLY A 176 0.09 10.52 10.66
C GLY A 176 -0.92 9.73 9.82
N SER A 177 -2.16 9.53 10.29
CA SER A 177 -3.18 8.77 9.54
C SER A 177 -3.97 9.64 8.56
N PRO A 178 -4.13 9.23 7.29
CA PRO A 178 -4.71 10.09 6.25
C PRO A 178 -6.19 10.42 6.50
N VAL A 179 -6.55 11.69 6.21
CA VAL A 179 -7.92 12.20 6.16
C VAL A 179 -8.06 13.08 4.92
N VAL A 180 -9.06 12.76 4.09
CA VAL A 180 -9.38 13.46 2.85
C VAL A 180 -10.81 13.99 2.93
N LEU A 181 -11.01 15.25 2.55
CA LEU A 181 -12.32 15.88 2.42
C LEU A 181 -12.75 15.81 0.97
N GLY A 182 -13.99 15.44 0.70
CA GLY A 182 -14.60 15.47 -0.64
C GLY A 182 -15.59 16.62 -0.74
N ILE A 183 -15.50 17.44 -1.79
CA ILE A 183 -16.34 18.60 -2.01
C ILE A 183 -17.39 18.25 -3.06
N GLY A 184 -18.66 18.20 -2.64
CA GLY A 184 -19.81 18.02 -3.51
C GLY A 184 -20.70 19.26 -3.62
N GLU A 185 -21.79 19.17 -4.38
CA GLU A 185 -22.76 20.26 -4.50
C GLU A 185 -23.72 20.27 -3.30
N LYS A 186 -23.50 21.19 -2.35
CA LYS A 186 -24.24 21.30 -1.08
C LYS A 186 -24.17 20.02 -0.22
N GLU A 187 -23.04 19.35 -0.31
CA GLU A 187 -22.70 18.17 0.49
C GLU A 187 -21.19 18.02 0.61
N MET A 188 -20.76 17.50 1.73
CA MET A 188 -19.35 17.25 2.00
C MET A 188 -19.14 15.81 2.47
N PHE A 189 -18.00 15.30 2.11
CA PHE A 189 -17.56 13.94 2.44
C PHE A 189 -16.27 13.97 3.24
N VAL A 190 -16.05 12.91 4.00
CA VAL A 190 -14.78 12.61 4.68
C VAL A 190 -14.41 11.17 4.34
N ALA A 191 -13.15 10.92 4.06
CA ALA A 191 -12.65 9.55 3.96
C ALA A 191 -11.18 9.45 4.38
N SER A 192 -10.76 8.26 4.75
CA SER A 192 -9.34 7.95 4.91
C SER A 192 -8.65 7.59 3.59
N ASP A 193 -9.42 7.43 2.50
CA ASP A 193 -8.91 7.16 1.16
C ASP A 193 -9.90 7.66 0.10
N VAL A 194 -9.38 8.20 -0.99
CA VAL A 194 -10.17 8.74 -2.10
C VAL A 194 -11.08 7.71 -2.77
N ALA A 195 -10.75 6.41 -2.67
CA ALA A 195 -11.57 5.32 -3.20
C ALA A 195 -13.03 5.36 -2.72
N ALA A 196 -13.28 5.82 -1.48
CA ALA A 196 -14.63 5.98 -0.94
C ALA A 196 -15.38 7.19 -1.51
N LEU A 197 -14.67 8.16 -2.09
CA LEU A 197 -15.22 9.45 -2.52
C LEU A 197 -15.45 9.57 -4.02
N VAL A 198 -14.64 8.87 -4.81
CA VAL A 198 -14.52 9.06 -6.27
C VAL A 198 -15.84 8.85 -7.02
N ALA A 199 -16.76 8.03 -6.49
CA ALA A 199 -18.10 7.85 -7.05
C ALA A 199 -19.02 9.07 -6.86
N HIS A 200 -18.69 9.96 -5.93
CA HIS A 200 -19.54 11.11 -5.57
C HIS A 200 -18.89 12.44 -5.92
N THR A 201 -17.59 12.55 -5.76
CA THR A 201 -16.82 13.74 -6.11
C THR A 201 -15.36 13.41 -6.38
N ARG A 202 -14.78 14.17 -7.33
CA ARG A 202 -13.35 14.13 -7.62
C ARG A 202 -12.59 15.35 -7.10
N GLN A 203 -13.32 16.33 -6.53
CA GLN A 203 -12.74 17.50 -5.88
C GLN A 203 -12.43 17.14 -4.43
N VAL A 204 -11.16 17.11 -4.07
CA VAL A 204 -10.71 16.69 -2.74
C VAL A 204 -9.72 17.66 -2.13
N VAL A 205 -9.70 17.68 -0.80
CA VAL A 205 -8.68 18.34 0.01
C VAL A 205 -8.07 17.29 0.92
N THR A 206 -6.77 17.09 0.84
CA THR A 206 -6.05 16.23 1.79
C THR A 206 -5.53 17.12 2.92
N LEU A 207 -5.87 16.78 4.17
CA LEU A 207 -5.31 17.47 5.32
C LEU A 207 -3.85 17.12 5.51
N ASP A 208 -3.05 18.06 5.99
CA ASP A 208 -1.68 17.86 6.43
C ASP A 208 -1.63 17.43 7.92
N ASP A 209 -0.49 16.93 8.38
CA ASP A 209 -0.32 16.56 9.78
C ASP A 209 -0.39 17.81 10.67
N GLY A 210 -1.12 17.70 11.78
CA GLY A 210 -1.43 18.84 12.65
C GLY A 210 -2.55 19.75 12.15
N GLU A 211 -3.27 19.32 11.09
CA GLU A 211 -4.46 20.05 10.61
C GLU A 211 -5.76 19.44 11.11
N MET A 212 -6.74 20.33 11.23
CA MET A 212 -8.14 20.02 11.55
C MET A 212 -9.05 20.68 10.51
N ALA A 213 -10.25 20.14 10.34
CA ALA A 213 -11.29 20.79 9.56
C ALA A 213 -12.67 20.64 10.22
N THR A 214 -13.51 21.65 10.00
CA THR A 214 -14.94 21.58 10.26
C THR A 214 -15.69 21.58 8.95
N LEU A 215 -16.52 20.56 8.75
CA LEU A 215 -17.34 20.41 7.56
C LEU A 215 -18.80 20.71 7.90
N LYS A 216 -19.45 21.52 7.07
CA LYS A 216 -20.91 21.70 6.98
C LYS A 216 -21.37 21.28 5.59
N ALA A 217 -22.66 21.17 5.38
CA ALA A 217 -23.19 20.71 4.09
C ALA A 217 -22.76 21.56 2.88
N ASP A 218 -22.48 22.83 3.08
CA ASP A 218 -22.21 23.83 2.02
C ASP A 218 -20.87 24.55 2.19
N ASP A 219 -20.12 24.25 3.26
CA ASP A 219 -18.86 24.92 3.56
C ASP A 219 -17.91 24.02 4.35
N PHE A 220 -16.61 24.28 4.26
CA PHE A 220 -15.61 23.71 5.16
C PHE A 220 -14.57 24.76 5.54
N ARG A 221 -13.94 24.56 6.69
CA ARG A 221 -12.86 25.42 7.18
C ARG A 221 -11.74 24.57 7.71
N THR A 222 -10.50 24.90 7.32
CA THR A 222 -9.30 24.22 7.82
C THR A 222 -8.52 25.14 8.76
N TYR A 223 -7.88 24.54 9.75
CA TYR A 223 -7.08 25.22 10.76
C TYR A 223 -6.08 24.24 11.39
N THR A 224 -5.01 24.77 11.97
CA THR A 224 -4.06 23.96 12.73
C THR A 224 -4.62 23.52 14.07
N THR A 225 -4.04 22.49 14.68
CA THR A 225 -4.36 22.09 16.06
C THR A 225 -4.09 23.19 17.09
N GLU A 226 -3.29 24.21 16.75
CA GLU A 226 -3.08 25.42 17.56
C GLU A 226 -4.17 26.48 17.34
N GLY A 227 -5.01 26.33 16.31
CA GLY A 227 -6.15 27.20 16.04
C GLY A 227 -5.90 28.28 14.97
N SER A 228 -4.76 28.28 14.30
CA SER A 228 -4.50 29.18 13.16
C SER A 228 -5.27 28.70 11.93
N THR A 229 -6.01 29.59 11.26
CA THR A 229 -6.71 29.26 10.00
C THR A 229 -5.69 28.90 8.92
N THR A 230 -5.93 27.80 8.20
CA THR A 230 -5.16 27.40 7.04
C THR A 230 -5.98 27.60 5.76
N THR A 231 -5.31 27.62 4.62
CA THR A 231 -5.96 27.69 3.30
C THR A 231 -5.70 26.41 2.55
N ALA A 232 -6.69 25.55 2.53
CA ALA A 232 -6.59 24.28 1.79
C ALA A 232 -7.03 24.49 0.33
N THR A 233 -6.23 24.01 -0.62
CA THR A 233 -6.53 24.09 -2.05
C THR A 233 -7.10 22.75 -2.54
N PRO A 234 -8.34 22.74 -3.08
CA PRO A 234 -8.90 21.56 -3.68
C PRO A 234 -8.07 21.06 -4.87
N THR A 235 -7.90 19.76 -4.96
CA THR A 235 -7.26 19.05 -6.07
C THR A 235 -8.24 18.11 -6.74
N THR A 236 -8.03 17.82 -8.03
CA THR A 236 -8.89 16.87 -8.76
C THR A 236 -8.24 15.50 -8.79
N VAL A 237 -8.96 14.49 -8.34
CA VAL A 237 -8.53 13.08 -8.47
C VAL A 237 -8.60 12.67 -9.93
N GLU A 238 -7.49 12.14 -10.47
CA GLU A 238 -7.39 11.73 -11.88
C GLU A 238 -8.14 10.43 -12.17
N TRP A 239 -8.24 9.53 -11.20
CA TRP A 239 -8.88 8.22 -11.37
C TRP A 239 -10.40 8.33 -11.37
N GLU A 240 -11.02 7.50 -12.20
CA GLU A 240 -12.48 7.38 -12.31
C GLU A 240 -13.01 6.25 -11.41
N ALA A 241 -14.30 6.29 -11.09
CA ALA A 241 -14.93 5.30 -10.21
C ALA A 241 -14.84 3.88 -10.80
N GLU A 242 -14.99 3.77 -12.12
CA GLU A 242 -14.90 2.51 -12.87
C GLU A 242 -13.54 1.83 -12.76
N SER A 243 -12.48 2.59 -12.50
CA SER A 243 -11.14 2.03 -12.27
C SER A 243 -11.05 1.16 -11.01
N TYR A 244 -11.97 1.36 -10.07
CA TYR A 244 -12.08 0.57 -8.85
C TYR A 244 -13.04 -0.63 -8.97
N ASP A 245 -13.72 -0.81 -10.11
CA ASP A 245 -14.61 -1.95 -10.33
C ASP A 245 -13.84 -3.19 -10.77
N MET A 246 -14.36 -4.39 -10.51
CA MET A 246 -13.70 -5.65 -10.89
C MET A 246 -13.63 -5.90 -12.40
N GLY A 247 -14.38 -5.14 -13.22
CA GLY A 247 -14.29 -5.20 -14.67
C GLY A 247 -14.59 -6.58 -15.29
N GLY A 248 -15.39 -7.40 -14.61
CA GLY A 248 -15.74 -8.75 -15.07
C GLY A 248 -14.80 -9.87 -14.60
N HIS A 249 -13.76 -9.55 -13.83
CA HIS A 249 -12.91 -10.54 -13.17
C HIS A 249 -13.52 -11.02 -11.85
N ASP A 250 -13.19 -12.24 -11.43
CA ASP A 250 -13.70 -12.82 -10.18
C ASP A 250 -13.07 -12.19 -8.93
N THR A 251 -11.85 -11.62 -9.07
CA THR A 251 -11.08 -11.00 -8.00
C THR A 251 -10.31 -9.77 -8.49
N TYR A 252 -10.00 -8.84 -7.58
CA TYR A 252 -9.14 -7.70 -7.89
C TYR A 252 -7.73 -8.13 -8.27
N MET A 253 -7.15 -9.14 -7.60
CA MET A 253 -5.81 -9.61 -7.93
C MET A 253 -5.71 -10.06 -9.38
N HIS A 254 -6.70 -10.83 -9.87
CA HIS A 254 -6.71 -11.31 -11.27
C HIS A 254 -6.84 -10.15 -12.26
N LYS A 255 -7.74 -9.19 -11.99
CA LYS A 255 -7.84 -7.95 -12.76
C LYS A 255 -6.49 -7.23 -12.82
N GLU A 256 -5.86 -7.04 -11.66
CA GLU A 256 -4.62 -6.27 -11.52
C GLU A 256 -3.43 -6.97 -12.18
N ILE A 257 -3.39 -8.30 -12.19
CA ILE A 257 -2.41 -9.07 -12.97
C ILE A 257 -2.66 -8.87 -14.48
N SER A 258 -3.91 -8.95 -14.91
CA SER A 258 -4.31 -8.80 -16.31
C SER A 258 -4.09 -7.38 -16.86
N GLU A 259 -4.13 -6.35 -16.01
CA GLU A 259 -3.91 -4.95 -16.38
C GLU A 259 -2.42 -4.55 -16.53
N GLN A 260 -1.48 -5.46 -16.28
CA GLN A 260 -0.05 -5.12 -16.29
C GLN A 260 0.47 -4.63 -17.65
N PRO A 261 0.04 -5.17 -18.81
CA PRO A 261 0.47 -4.63 -20.10
C PRO A 261 0.17 -3.13 -20.25
N GLU A 262 -1.07 -2.73 -19.95
CA GLU A 262 -1.50 -1.33 -20.01
C GLU A 262 -0.85 -0.46 -18.93
N ALA A 263 -0.64 -1.03 -17.74
CA ALA A 263 0.02 -0.33 -16.64
C ALA A 263 1.48 -0.02 -17.00
N VAL A 264 2.19 -0.96 -17.62
CA VAL A 264 3.56 -0.74 -18.13
C VAL A 264 3.57 0.29 -19.25
N ASP A 265 2.63 0.24 -20.19
CA ASP A 265 2.53 1.27 -21.24
C ASP A 265 2.32 2.66 -20.63
N ARG A 266 1.46 2.79 -19.60
CA ARG A 266 1.22 4.08 -18.92
C ARG A 266 2.48 4.64 -18.26
N VAL A 267 3.29 3.82 -17.57
CA VAL A 267 4.51 4.30 -16.93
C VAL A 267 5.60 4.70 -17.92
N LEU A 268 5.59 4.15 -19.12
CA LEU A 268 6.53 4.51 -20.20
C LEU A 268 6.11 5.77 -20.97
N ARG A 269 4.82 6.07 -21.01
CA ARG A 269 4.24 7.11 -21.84
C ARG A 269 4.80 8.50 -21.52
N GLY A 270 5.34 9.18 -22.57
CA GLY A 270 5.91 10.52 -22.46
C GLY A 270 7.25 10.61 -21.74
N ARG A 271 7.86 9.49 -21.36
CA ARG A 271 9.13 9.46 -20.62
C ARG A 271 10.34 9.09 -21.45
N ILE A 272 10.14 8.45 -22.59
CA ILE A 272 11.23 8.03 -23.49
C ILE A 272 11.62 9.16 -24.42
N ASP A 273 12.92 9.46 -24.52
CA ASP A 273 13.53 10.40 -25.42
C ASP A 273 14.39 9.65 -26.45
N ASP A 274 13.82 9.40 -27.63
CA ASP A 274 14.49 8.68 -28.72
C ASP A 274 15.68 9.45 -29.28
N ARG A 275 15.61 10.78 -29.29
CA ARG A 275 16.66 11.63 -29.89
C ARG A 275 17.99 11.45 -29.18
N PHE A 276 17.96 11.35 -27.85
CA PHE A 276 19.15 11.22 -27.03
C PHE A 276 19.33 9.81 -26.44
N SER A 277 18.46 8.86 -26.83
CA SER A 277 18.43 7.49 -26.29
C SER A 277 18.49 7.48 -24.75
N THR A 278 17.61 8.26 -24.15
CA THR A 278 17.50 8.48 -22.71
C THR A 278 16.04 8.55 -22.29
N VAL A 279 15.79 8.91 -21.06
CA VAL A 279 14.45 9.15 -20.54
C VAL A 279 14.35 10.52 -19.88
N HIS A 280 13.13 11.05 -19.84
CA HIS A 280 12.83 12.32 -19.19
C HIS A 280 11.95 12.08 -17.97
N LEU A 281 12.50 12.38 -16.79
CA LEU A 281 11.84 12.23 -15.49
C LEU A 281 11.83 13.59 -14.78
N GLY A 282 10.95 14.49 -15.25
CA GLY A 282 10.91 15.88 -14.80
C GLY A 282 10.64 16.08 -13.30
N GLY A 283 9.95 15.11 -12.66
CA GLY A 283 9.63 15.17 -11.23
C GLY A 283 10.80 14.87 -10.30
N LEU A 284 11.96 14.43 -10.79
CA LEU A 284 13.13 14.15 -9.94
C LEU A 284 13.71 15.41 -9.29
N ASN A 285 13.48 16.59 -9.88
CA ASN A 285 14.04 17.86 -9.42
C ASN A 285 15.57 17.80 -9.27
N LEU A 286 16.24 17.03 -10.13
CA LEU A 286 17.69 16.85 -10.19
C LEU A 286 18.22 17.48 -11.46
N ASP A 287 19.14 18.43 -11.34
CA ASP A 287 19.90 18.88 -12.49
C ASP A 287 21.03 17.89 -12.87
N ALA A 288 21.62 18.07 -14.05
CA ALA A 288 22.67 17.17 -14.54
C ALA A 288 23.95 17.21 -13.68
N ARG A 289 24.23 18.31 -12.98
CA ARG A 289 25.39 18.45 -12.09
C ARG A 289 25.14 17.69 -10.78
N GLU A 290 23.98 17.87 -10.20
CA GLU A 290 23.55 17.14 -9.00
C GLU A 290 23.53 15.63 -9.27
N ALA A 291 22.92 15.19 -10.38
CA ALA A 291 22.88 13.78 -10.77
C ALA A 291 24.28 13.16 -10.98
N ARG A 292 25.25 13.93 -11.50
CA ARG A 292 26.66 13.49 -11.58
C ARG A 292 27.37 13.45 -10.22
N GLY A 293 26.93 14.28 -9.28
CA GLY A 293 27.46 14.32 -7.91
C GLY A 293 27.09 13.12 -7.05
N ILE A 294 26.01 12.40 -7.39
CA ILE A 294 25.54 11.23 -6.64
C ILE A 294 26.62 10.15 -6.65
N ARG A 295 27.09 9.74 -5.48
CA ARG A 295 28.09 8.70 -5.32
C ARG A 295 27.52 7.36 -4.87
N ARG A 296 26.33 7.36 -4.31
CA ARG A 296 25.60 6.18 -3.85
C ARG A 296 24.09 6.38 -4.00
N VAL A 297 23.36 5.30 -4.19
CA VAL A 297 21.90 5.29 -4.09
C VAL A 297 21.48 4.32 -2.98
N LYS A 298 20.66 4.80 -2.04
CA LYS A 298 20.07 3.99 -0.96
C LYS A 298 18.57 3.94 -1.14
N ILE A 299 18.01 2.75 -1.31
CA ILE A 299 16.58 2.53 -1.54
C ILE A 299 15.94 2.03 -0.25
N LEU A 300 14.81 2.63 0.14
CA LEU A 300 14.07 2.28 1.36
C LEU A 300 12.64 1.88 0.99
N GLY A 301 12.21 0.72 1.46
CA GLY A 301 10.86 0.22 1.23
C GLY A 301 10.49 -0.86 2.25
N CYS A 302 9.22 -1.32 2.22
CA CYS A 302 8.75 -2.43 3.04
C CYS A 302 8.14 -3.50 2.13
N GLY A 303 8.32 -4.79 2.46
CA GLY A 303 7.73 -5.92 1.73
C GLY A 303 8.04 -5.87 0.23
N THR A 304 6.99 -5.94 -0.59
CA THR A 304 7.07 -5.86 -2.06
C THR A 304 7.86 -4.64 -2.57
N SER A 305 7.72 -3.47 -1.92
CA SER A 305 8.48 -2.26 -2.26
C SER A 305 9.98 -2.42 -1.99
N TYR A 306 10.35 -3.13 -0.93
CA TYR A 306 11.75 -3.47 -0.66
C TYR A 306 12.31 -4.44 -1.71
N HIS A 307 11.55 -5.46 -2.12
CA HIS A 307 11.98 -6.39 -3.17
C HIS A 307 12.14 -5.68 -4.53
N ALA A 308 11.23 -4.78 -4.89
CA ALA A 308 11.39 -3.92 -6.06
C ALA A 308 12.63 -3.03 -5.94
N GLY A 309 12.93 -2.54 -4.74
CA GLY A 309 14.14 -1.77 -4.43
C GLY A 309 15.42 -2.57 -4.64
N LEU A 310 15.45 -3.86 -4.29
CA LEU A 310 16.60 -4.74 -4.56
C LEU A 310 16.88 -4.88 -6.06
N ILE A 311 15.82 -5.05 -6.88
CA ILE A 311 15.95 -5.07 -8.35
C ILE A 311 16.44 -3.69 -8.84
N GLY A 312 15.84 -2.62 -8.31
CA GLY A 312 16.22 -1.24 -8.62
C GLY A 312 17.69 -0.93 -8.33
N ALA A 313 18.21 -1.40 -7.19
CA ALA A 313 19.62 -1.27 -6.85
C ALA A 313 20.52 -1.96 -7.88
N GLY A 314 20.19 -3.20 -8.25
CA GLY A 314 20.92 -3.94 -9.29
C GLY A 314 20.89 -3.24 -10.66
N LEU A 315 19.75 -2.65 -11.03
CA LEU A 315 19.60 -1.86 -12.27
C LEU A 315 20.49 -0.60 -12.25
N ILE A 316 20.52 0.13 -11.14
CA ILE A 316 21.34 1.34 -10.97
C ILE A 316 22.83 0.98 -11.02
N GLU A 317 23.25 -0.08 -10.37
CA GLU A 317 24.65 -0.54 -10.44
C GLU A 317 25.04 -0.99 -11.85
N SER A 318 24.15 -1.72 -12.54
CA SER A 318 24.41 -2.21 -13.90
C SER A 318 24.48 -1.08 -14.92
N LEU A 319 23.49 -0.17 -14.94
CA LEU A 319 23.35 0.84 -15.99
C LEU A 319 24.03 2.18 -15.65
N ALA A 320 23.98 2.61 -14.40
CA ALA A 320 24.53 3.90 -14.00
C ALA A 320 25.92 3.82 -13.34
N ARG A 321 26.40 2.63 -13.01
CA ARG A 321 27.67 2.38 -12.33
C ARG A 321 27.82 3.18 -11.03
N ILE A 322 26.69 3.34 -10.33
CA ILE A 322 26.63 3.95 -9.00
C ILE A 322 26.38 2.83 -7.99
N PRO A 323 27.20 2.69 -6.94
CA PRO A 323 26.91 1.75 -5.86
C PRO A 323 25.51 1.98 -5.30
N ALA A 324 24.71 0.92 -5.26
CA ALA A 324 23.31 1.00 -4.82
C ALA A 324 22.93 -0.22 -3.97
N ASP A 325 22.12 0.01 -2.97
CA ASP A 325 21.56 -1.04 -2.12
C ASP A 325 20.15 -0.67 -1.65
N ALA A 326 19.39 -1.67 -1.25
CA ALA A 326 18.08 -1.50 -0.66
C ALA A 326 18.05 -2.04 0.77
N GLU A 327 17.22 -1.44 1.63
CA GLU A 327 17.07 -1.82 3.03
C GLU A 327 15.60 -1.67 3.46
N PRO A 328 15.05 -2.54 4.33
CA PRO A 328 13.76 -2.30 4.95
C PRO A 328 13.75 -0.96 5.70
N ALA A 329 12.72 -0.15 5.46
CA ALA A 329 12.65 1.21 6.00
C ALA A 329 12.59 1.23 7.53
N SER A 330 11.93 0.25 8.17
CA SER A 330 11.88 0.06 9.61
C SER A 330 13.28 -0.15 10.21
N GLU A 331 14.05 -1.10 9.67
CA GLU A 331 15.41 -1.37 10.14
C GLU A 331 16.34 -0.17 9.96
N PHE A 332 16.23 0.50 8.80
CA PHE A 332 16.99 1.71 8.54
C PHE A 332 16.72 2.79 9.59
N ARG A 333 15.44 3.07 9.88
CA ARG A 333 15.01 4.10 10.81
C ARG A 333 15.53 3.86 12.23
N TYR A 334 15.33 2.64 12.75
CA TYR A 334 15.61 2.34 14.16
C TYR A 334 17.10 2.22 14.49
N ARG A 335 17.95 1.87 13.52
CA ARG A 335 19.40 1.78 13.76
C ARG A 335 20.13 3.13 13.84
N ASN A 336 19.41 4.26 13.79
CA ASN A 336 19.99 5.61 13.75
C ASN A 336 21.05 5.77 12.63
N PRO A 337 20.63 5.78 11.35
CA PRO A 337 21.52 5.66 10.22
C PRO A 337 22.50 6.83 10.11
N VAL A 338 23.71 6.51 9.65
CA VAL A 338 24.67 7.52 9.19
C VAL A 338 24.20 8.03 7.84
N VAL A 339 23.93 9.32 7.75
CA VAL A 339 23.49 9.99 6.51
C VAL A 339 24.72 10.58 5.82
N ASP A 340 24.89 10.21 4.55
CA ASP A 340 25.96 10.69 3.69
C ASP A 340 25.37 11.71 2.69
N PRO A 341 25.89 12.93 2.60
CA PRO A 341 25.38 13.98 1.72
C PRO A 341 25.50 13.65 0.22
N ASP A 342 26.44 12.78 -0.18
CA ASP A 342 26.63 12.35 -1.57
C ASP A 342 25.73 11.12 -1.93
N THR A 343 24.90 10.66 -0.99
CA THR A 343 23.95 9.57 -1.19
C THR A 343 22.57 10.11 -1.57
N LEU A 344 22.03 9.62 -2.68
CA LEU A 344 20.64 9.80 -3.04
C LEU A 344 19.78 8.74 -2.34
N TYR A 345 18.85 9.17 -1.51
CA TYR A 345 17.88 8.28 -0.87
C TYR A 345 16.61 8.19 -1.71
N VAL A 346 16.08 6.98 -1.87
CA VAL A 346 14.86 6.71 -2.66
C VAL A 346 13.86 5.96 -1.79
N ALA A 347 12.75 6.60 -1.48
CA ALA A 347 11.65 6.04 -0.72
C ALA A 347 10.62 5.38 -1.66
N VAL A 348 10.29 4.12 -1.42
CA VAL A 348 9.40 3.33 -2.28
C VAL A 348 8.15 2.92 -1.52
N SER A 349 6.98 3.26 -2.05
CA SER A 349 5.69 2.85 -1.47
C SER A 349 4.59 2.88 -2.53
N GLN A 350 3.79 1.81 -2.60
CA GLN A 350 2.62 1.79 -3.47
C GLN A 350 1.61 2.87 -3.05
N SER A 351 1.19 2.89 -1.79
CA SER A 351 0.22 3.85 -1.27
C SER A 351 0.80 5.26 -1.07
N GLY A 352 2.12 5.35 -0.86
CA GLY A 352 2.77 6.58 -0.41
C GLY A 352 2.40 7.01 1.01
N GLU A 353 1.75 6.11 1.79
CA GLU A 353 1.28 6.33 3.16
C GLU A 353 1.87 5.31 4.14
N THR A 354 2.84 4.47 3.71
CA THR A 354 3.46 3.47 4.59
C THR A 354 4.24 4.16 5.71
N TYR A 355 3.82 3.94 6.95
CA TYR A 355 4.34 4.66 8.12
C TYR A 355 5.86 4.57 8.26
N ASP A 356 6.43 3.36 8.24
CA ASP A 356 7.89 3.17 8.38
C ASP A 356 8.69 3.89 7.30
N VAL A 357 8.16 3.91 6.06
CA VAL A 357 8.81 4.61 4.94
C VAL A 357 8.71 6.12 5.13
N LEU A 358 7.54 6.63 5.50
CA LEU A 358 7.32 8.05 5.77
C LEU A 358 8.21 8.55 6.92
N ALA A 359 8.25 7.81 8.02
CA ALA A 359 9.09 8.16 9.17
C ALA A 359 10.60 8.12 8.83
N ALA A 360 11.03 7.18 7.98
CA ALA A 360 12.40 7.15 7.47
C ALA A 360 12.70 8.37 6.58
N VAL A 361 11.75 8.80 5.74
CA VAL A 361 11.87 10.04 4.93
C VAL A 361 12.02 11.26 5.84
N GLN A 362 11.15 11.42 6.83
CA GLN A 362 11.19 12.53 7.78
C GLN A 362 12.50 12.57 8.55
N GLU A 363 13.01 11.43 9.02
CA GLU A 363 14.31 11.36 9.69
C GLU A 363 15.48 11.74 8.76
N LEU A 364 15.45 11.29 7.51
CA LEU A 364 16.43 11.69 6.50
C LEU A 364 16.39 13.19 6.22
N LYS A 365 15.19 13.76 6.04
CA LYS A 365 14.98 15.20 5.84
C LYS A 365 15.49 16.00 7.04
N ARG A 366 15.17 15.56 8.26
CA ARG A 366 15.66 16.18 9.50
C ARG A 366 17.21 16.20 9.56
N LYS A 367 17.87 15.17 8.99
CA LYS A 367 19.34 15.08 8.88
C LYS A 367 19.90 15.79 7.64
N GLY A 368 19.08 16.47 6.84
CA GLY A 368 19.50 17.23 5.67
C GLY A 368 19.77 16.38 4.42
N ALA A 369 19.29 15.13 4.37
CA ALA A 369 19.43 14.29 3.20
C ALA A 369 18.43 14.68 2.10
N ARG A 370 18.82 14.42 0.84
CA ARG A 370 17.93 14.50 -0.31
C ARG A 370 17.21 13.17 -0.52
N VAL A 371 15.89 13.21 -0.61
CA VAL A 371 15.04 12.03 -0.75
C VAL A 371 14.15 12.15 -1.96
N LEU A 372 14.13 11.11 -2.81
CA LEU A 372 13.16 10.97 -3.90
C LEU A 372 12.07 9.95 -3.52
N GLY A 373 10.84 10.20 -3.97
CA GLY A 373 9.73 9.27 -3.85
C GLY A 373 9.50 8.46 -5.13
N VAL A 374 9.33 7.15 -5.02
CA VAL A 374 8.80 6.28 -6.09
C VAL A 374 7.48 5.72 -5.58
N VAL A 375 6.37 6.34 -5.97
CA VAL A 375 5.04 6.07 -5.40
C VAL A 375 3.98 5.95 -6.50
N ASN A 376 2.87 5.29 -6.18
CA ASN A 376 1.76 5.17 -7.14
C ASN A 376 0.68 6.24 -6.92
N VAL A 377 0.40 6.60 -5.67
CA VAL A 377 -0.68 7.54 -5.34
C VAL A 377 -0.18 8.98 -5.40
N VAL A 378 -0.75 9.75 -6.32
CA VAL A 378 -0.44 11.17 -6.51
C VAL A 378 -0.84 11.97 -5.25
N GLY A 379 0.06 12.86 -4.78
CA GLY A 379 -0.21 13.71 -3.63
C GLY A 379 -0.23 12.97 -2.28
N SER A 380 0.24 11.73 -2.21
CA SER A 380 0.40 10.98 -0.97
C SER A 380 1.44 11.62 -0.03
N ALA A 381 1.45 11.21 1.24
CA ALA A 381 2.33 11.79 2.26
C ALA A 381 3.81 11.72 1.87
N ILE A 382 4.28 10.56 1.41
CA ILE A 382 5.67 10.41 0.95
C ILE A 382 5.96 11.29 -0.28
N ALA A 383 4.98 11.43 -1.21
CA ALA A 383 5.17 12.30 -2.38
C ALA A 383 5.29 13.78 -2.01
N ARG A 384 4.58 14.24 -0.97
CA ARG A 384 4.67 15.62 -0.48
C ARG A 384 5.93 15.90 0.34
N GLU A 385 6.37 14.91 1.12
CA GLU A 385 7.54 15.04 2.01
C GLU A 385 8.87 14.97 1.23
N ALA A 386 8.91 14.19 0.15
CA ALA A 386 10.10 14.01 -0.68
C ALA A 386 10.47 15.28 -1.46
N ASP A 387 11.77 15.45 -1.79
CA ASP A 387 12.29 16.59 -2.58
C ASP A 387 11.92 16.51 -4.07
N GLY A 388 11.43 15.36 -4.51
CA GLY A 388 11.03 15.04 -5.87
C GLY A 388 10.76 13.56 -6.01
N GLY A 389 10.59 13.08 -7.23
CA GLY A 389 10.38 11.65 -7.44
C GLY A 389 9.67 11.32 -8.75
N THR A 390 9.10 10.13 -8.79
CA THR A 390 8.34 9.68 -9.96
C THR A 390 7.13 8.85 -9.51
N TYR A 391 6.01 9.04 -10.20
CA TYR A 391 4.84 8.19 -10.04
C TYR A 391 4.94 6.96 -10.95
N VAL A 392 4.52 5.81 -10.44
CA VAL A 392 4.59 4.54 -11.20
C VAL A 392 3.39 4.32 -12.12
N HIS A 393 2.34 5.14 -12.01
CA HIS A 393 1.15 5.14 -12.89
C HIS A 393 0.51 3.76 -13.12
N ALA A 394 0.54 2.90 -12.11
CA ALA A 394 -0.09 1.58 -12.20
C ALA A 394 -1.64 1.64 -12.17
N GLY A 395 -2.21 2.80 -11.85
CA GLY A 395 -3.64 2.95 -11.56
C GLY A 395 -4.00 2.46 -10.14
N PRO A 396 -5.29 2.42 -9.78
CA PRO A 396 -5.73 1.91 -8.49
C PRO A 396 -5.36 0.44 -8.32
N GLU A 397 -4.85 0.05 -7.15
CA GLU A 397 -4.56 -1.32 -6.78
C GLU A 397 -5.27 -1.63 -5.46
N VAL A 398 -6.31 -2.46 -5.51
CA VAL A 398 -7.27 -2.72 -4.44
C VAL A 398 -6.94 -4.01 -3.69
N CYS A 399 -6.51 -5.07 -4.39
CA CYS A 399 -6.07 -6.31 -3.75
C CYS A 399 -5.02 -6.00 -2.68
N VAL A 400 -5.13 -6.64 -1.51
CA VAL A 400 -4.14 -6.47 -0.42
C VAL A 400 -2.74 -6.77 -0.92
N VAL A 401 -2.61 -7.79 -1.76
CA VAL A 401 -1.33 -8.24 -2.34
C VAL A 401 -1.00 -7.43 -3.58
N SER A 402 0.18 -6.79 -3.60
CA SER A 402 0.60 -5.95 -4.72
C SER A 402 1.10 -6.78 -5.91
N THR A 403 0.68 -6.41 -7.12
CA THR A 403 1.04 -7.07 -8.39
C THR A 403 1.53 -6.05 -9.43
N LYS A 404 0.61 -5.31 -10.06
CA LYS A 404 0.94 -4.33 -11.11
C LYS A 404 1.80 -3.17 -10.60
N CYS A 405 1.62 -2.77 -9.32
CA CYS A 405 2.47 -1.74 -8.74
C CYS A 405 3.91 -2.21 -8.54
N PHE A 406 4.14 -3.49 -8.18
CA PHE A 406 5.49 -4.05 -8.15
C PHE A 406 6.15 -3.96 -9.51
N THR A 407 5.49 -4.48 -10.55
CA THR A 407 5.98 -4.47 -11.93
C THR A 407 6.32 -3.06 -12.40
N ASN A 408 5.40 -2.11 -12.21
CA ASN A 408 5.60 -0.72 -12.60
C ASN A 408 6.70 -0.03 -11.77
N THR A 409 6.88 -0.39 -10.50
CA THR A 409 7.98 0.12 -9.68
C THR A 409 9.32 -0.33 -10.23
N VAL A 410 9.46 -1.59 -10.65
CA VAL A 410 10.68 -2.10 -11.29
C VAL A 410 10.94 -1.39 -12.62
N VAL A 411 9.90 -1.15 -13.44
CA VAL A 411 10.01 -0.34 -14.68
C VAL A 411 10.44 1.09 -14.37
N ALA A 412 9.89 1.72 -13.32
CA ALA A 412 10.29 3.06 -12.91
C ALA A 412 11.78 3.10 -12.48
N PHE A 413 12.27 2.07 -11.82
CA PHE A 413 13.70 1.92 -11.51
C PHE A 413 14.56 1.72 -12.75
N ALA A 414 14.09 0.97 -13.77
CA ALA A 414 14.79 0.83 -15.04
C ALA A 414 14.90 2.20 -15.74
N LEU A 415 13.84 3.00 -15.73
CA LEU A 415 13.88 4.38 -16.25
C LEU A 415 14.84 5.26 -15.44
N LEU A 416 14.83 5.21 -14.12
CA LEU A 416 15.73 5.97 -13.26
C LEU A 416 17.20 5.57 -13.49
N ALA A 417 17.48 4.28 -13.57
CA ALA A 417 18.82 3.75 -13.84
C ALA A 417 19.33 4.16 -15.21
N LEU A 418 18.46 4.11 -16.24
CA LEU A 418 18.77 4.60 -17.57
C LEU A 418 19.04 6.11 -17.58
N HIS A 419 18.22 6.92 -16.89
CA HIS A 419 18.42 8.36 -16.76
C HIS A 419 19.78 8.69 -16.14
N LEU A 420 20.07 8.11 -14.98
CA LEU A 420 21.34 8.32 -14.27
C LEU A 420 22.55 7.81 -15.08
N GLY A 421 22.38 6.67 -15.76
CA GLY A 421 23.44 6.09 -16.59
C GLY A 421 23.77 6.97 -17.80
N ARG A 422 22.74 7.51 -18.49
CA ARG A 422 22.93 8.38 -19.67
C ARG A 422 23.52 9.76 -19.32
N ILE A 423 23.35 10.23 -18.11
CA ILE A 423 24.02 11.43 -17.61
C ILE A 423 25.52 11.17 -17.34
N ARG A 424 25.89 9.90 -17.15
CA ARG A 424 27.25 9.43 -16.87
C ARG A 424 27.87 8.77 -18.11
N ASP A 425 28.14 7.49 -18.02
CA ASP A 425 28.98 6.76 -18.97
C ASP A 425 28.22 5.75 -19.85
N LEU A 426 26.92 5.53 -19.61
CA LEU A 426 26.13 4.60 -20.42
C LEU A 426 26.09 5.08 -21.88
N SER A 427 26.48 4.21 -22.81
CA SER A 427 26.54 4.55 -24.24
C SER A 427 25.16 4.84 -24.83
N VAL A 428 25.13 5.55 -25.98
CA VAL A 428 23.90 5.77 -26.75
C VAL A 428 23.31 4.44 -27.23
N SER A 429 24.17 3.49 -27.64
CA SER A 429 23.74 2.16 -28.10
C SER A 429 23.09 1.36 -26.97
N ASP A 430 23.66 1.38 -25.78
CA ASP A 430 23.07 0.70 -24.62
C ASP A 430 21.76 1.36 -24.18
N GLY A 431 21.71 2.70 -24.18
CA GLY A 431 20.47 3.42 -23.93
C GLY A 431 19.36 3.02 -24.88
N LYS A 432 19.67 2.94 -26.20
CA LYS A 432 18.72 2.50 -27.22
C LYS A 432 18.26 1.05 -26.98
N ARG A 433 19.19 0.14 -26.70
CA ARG A 433 18.92 -1.26 -26.39
C ARG A 433 17.91 -1.42 -25.26
N ILE A 434 18.13 -0.72 -24.12
CA ILE A 434 17.22 -0.74 -22.97
C ILE A 434 15.85 -0.15 -23.32
N ILE A 435 15.79 0.96 -24.06
CA ILE A 435 14.53 1.57 -24.50
C ILE A 435 13.73 0.59 -25.38
N GLU A 436 14.39 -0.07 -26.33
CA GLU A 436 13.75 -1.08 -27.19
C GLU A 436 13.23 -2.28 -26.34
N GLY A 437 14.00 -2.69 -25.34
CA GLY A 437 13.57 -3.70 -24.37
C GLY A 437 12.34 -3.27 -23.58
N LEU A 438 12.33 -2.06 -23.03
CA LEU A 438 11.19 -1.51 -22.28
C LEU A 438 9.91 -1.44 -23.14
N ARG A 439 10.02 -1.08 -24.40
CA ARG A 439 8.87 -1.03 -25.33
C ARG A 439 8.28 -2.39 -25.66
N LYS A 440 9.06 -3.45 -25.56
CA LYS A 440 8.59 -4.83 -25.81
C LYS A 440 7.80 -5.39 -24.60
N LEU A 441 8.04 -4.87 -23.39
CA LEU A 441 7.46 -5.43 -22.16
C LEU A 441 5.93 -5.59 -22.22
N PRO A 442 5.11 -4.62 -22.65
CA PRO A 442 3.66 -4.80 -22.67
C PRO A 442 3.22 -6.02 -23.49
N GLY A 443 3.77 -6.18 -24.70
CA GLY A 443 3.48 -7.32 -25.56
C GLY A 443 3.96 -8.66 -24.95
N GLN A 444 5.17 -8.68 -24.39
CA GLN A 444 5.73 -9.88 -23.76
C GLN A 444 4.97 -10.27 -22.49
N ILE A 445 4.46 -9.30 -21.71
CA ILE A 445 3.58 -9.59 -20.57
C ILE A 445 2.27 -10.20 -21.07
N SER A 446 1.68 -9.68 -22.16
CA SER A 446 0.49 -10.28 -22.77
C SER A 446 0.73 -11.73 -23.20
N GLU A 447 1.87 -12.04 -23.83
CA GLU A 447 2.25 -13.41 -24.19
C GLU A 447 2.32 -14.35 -22.96
N ILE A 448 2.83 -13.86 -21.82
CA ILE A 448 2.87 -14.64 -20.58
C ILE A 448 1.45 -14.87 -20.05
N LEU A 449 0.59 -13.85 -20.07
CA LEU A 449 -0.79 -13.98 -19.62
C LEU A 449 -1.60 -14.97 -20.45
N GLU A 450 -1.29 -15.16 -21.73
CA GLU A 450 -1.91 -16.19 -22.58
C GLU A 450 -1.57 -17.63 -22.12
N THR A 451 -0.52 -17.82 -21.32
CA THR A 451 -0.14 -19.15 -20.76
C THR A 451 -0.84 -19.47 -19.43
N GLU A 452 -1.80 -18.65 -18.98
CA GLU A 452 -2.45 -18.76 -17.68
C GLU A 452 -3.06 -20.14 -17.43
N ASP A 453 -3.70 -20.78 -18.42
CA ASP A 453 -4.32 -22.09 -18.27
C ASP A 453 -3.28 -23.20 -17.96
N GLU A 454 -2.04 -23.06 -18.47
CA GLU A 454 -0.94 -23.98 -18.17
C GLU A 454 -0.42 -23.76 -16.75
N ILE A 455 -0.26 -22.50 -16.35
CA ILE A 455 0.14 -22.13 -14.99
C ILE A 455 -0.90 -22.60 -13.97
N LYS A 456 -2.18 -22.49 -14.30
CA LYS A 456 -3.29 -23.01 -13.47
C LYS A 456 -3.21 -24.51 -13.23
N LYS A 457 -2.86 -25.29 -14.23
CA LYS A 457 -2.65 -26.75 -14.08
C LYS A 457 -1.48 -27.04 -13.15
N LEU A 458 -0.36 -26.35 -13.34
CA LEU A 458 0.80 -26.47 -12.45
C LEU A 458 0.46 -26.06 -11.02
N ALA A 459 -0.26 -24.94 -10.84
CA ALA A 459 -0.70 -24.48 -9.53
C ALA A 459 -1.52 -25.55 -8.79
N ALA A 460 -2.42 -26.23 -9.48
CA ALA A 460 -3.22 -27.31 -8.90
C ALA A 460 -2.35 -28.50 -8.45
N GLU A 461 -1.27 -28.81 -9.18
CA GLU A 461 -0.34 -29.91 -8.84
C GLU A 461 0.52 -29.59 -7.60
N TYR A 462 0.81 -28.31 -7.36
CA TYR A 462 1.66 -27.88 -6.23
C TYR A 462 0.86 -27.35 -5.03
N ALA A 463 -0.46 -27.21 -5.12
CA ALA A 463 -1.29 -26.57 -4.09
C ALA A 463 -1.35 -27.33 -2.76
N ASP A 464 -1.06 -28.62 -2.73
CA ASP A 464 -1.04 -29.45 -1.52
C ASP A 464 0.27 -29.35 -0.72
N ALA A 465 1.29 -28.68 -1.26
CA ALA A 465 2.56 -28.47 -0.60
C ALA A 465 2.38 -27.68 0.71
N LYS A 466 2.96 -28.17 1.80
CA LYS A 466 2.95 -27.48 3.10
C LYS A 466 3.98 -26.36 3.17
N SER A 467 5.07 -26.52 2.42
CA SER A 467 6.15 -25.56 2.34
C SER A 467 6.74 -25.58 0.93
N MET A 468 7.24 -24.44 0.47
CA MET A 468 7.92 -24.31 -0.82
C MET A 468 9.18 -23.47 -0.67
N MET A 469 10.23 -23.86 -1.36
CA MET A 469 11.47 -23.10 -1.46
C MET A 469 11.50 -22.32 -2.77
N PHE A 470 12.04 -21.11 -2.73
CA PHE A 470 12.27 -20.29 -3.91
C PHE A 470 13.76 -19.99 -4.01
N ILE A 471 14.33 -20.09 -5.21
CA ILE A 471 15.74 -19.78 -5.41
C ILE A 471 15.95 -18.93 -6.65
N GLY A 472 16.95 -18.09 -6.57
CA GLY A 472 17.41 -17.26 -7.69
C GLY A 472 18.85 -16.82 -7.47
N ARG A 473 19.46 -16.27 -8.50
CA ARG A 473 20.83 -15.79 -8.43
C ARG A 473 20.88 -14.37 -8.97
N VAL A 474 21.54 -13.45 -8.24
CA VAL A 474 21.69 -12.02 -8.61
C VAL A 474 20.32 -11.40 -8.96
N ARG A 475 19.99 -11.19 -10.24
CA ARG A 475 18.72 -10.62 -10.70
C ARG A 475 17.50 -11.51 -10.37
N GLY A 476 17.69 -12.82 -10.35
CA GLY A 476 16.63 -13.79 -10.03
C GLY A 476 16.31 -13.89 -8.53
N TYR A 477 17.23 -13.51 -7.63
CA TYR A 477 16.99 -13.65 -6.19
C TYR A 477 15.90 -12.71 -5.66
N PRO A 478 15.89 -11.42 -5.99
CA PRO A 478 14.77 -10.55 -5.60
C PRO A 478 13.40 -10.98 -6.16
N VAL A 479 13.39 -11.60 -7.36
CA VAL A 479 12.17 -12.20 -7.93
C VAL A 479 11.71 -13.39 -7.09
N ALA A 480 12.63 -14.24 -6.67
CA ALA A 480 12.34 -15.36 -5.77
C ALA A 480 11.78 -14.88 -4.41
N LEU A 481 12.36 -13.81 -3.84
CA LEU A 481 11.85 -13.18 -2.62
C LEU A 481 10.40 -12.71 -2.80
N GLU A 482 10.12 -11.97 -3.87
CA GLU A 482 8.79 -11.46 -4.15
C GLU A 482 7.78 -12.58 -4.40
N ALA A 483 8.15 -13.60 -5.18
CA ALA A 483 7.29 -14.74 -5.44
C ALA A 483 6.95 -15.54 -4.17
N SER A 484 7.95 -15.76 -3.30
CA SER A 484 7.72 -16.41 -2.01
C SER A 484 6.81 -15.58 -1.10
N LEU A 485 6.92 -14.27 -1.14
CA LEU A 485 6.03 -13.36 -0.41
C LEU A 485 4.60 -13.47 -0.94
N LYS A 486 4.40 -13.38 -2.27
CA LYS A 486 3.06 -13.51 -2.88
C LYS A 486 2.39 -14.83 -2.50
N LEU A 487 3.13 -15.95 -2.59
CA LEU A 487 2.58 -17.25 -2.25
C LEU A 487 2.14 -17.33 -0.78
N LYS A 488 2.99 -16.93 0.16
CA LYS A 488 2.65 -17.02 1.60
C LYS A 488 1.49 -16.10 2.00
N GLU A 489 1.37 -14.93 1.37
CA GLU A 489 0.34 -13.96 1.69
C GLU A 489 -1.08 -14.46 1.41
N ILE A 490 -1.29 -15.16 0.28
CA ILE A 490 -2.64 -15.54 -0.17
C ILE A 490 -2.95 -17.03 -0.02
N SER A 491 -1.96 -17.91 -0.09
CA SER A 491 -2.17 -19.36 0.06
C SER A 491 -2.00 -19.85 1.50
N TYR A 492 -1.23 -19.11 2.31
CA TYR A 492 -0.76 -19.49 3.67
C TYR A 492 0.20 -20.68 3.67
N ILE A 493 0.71 -21.08 2.51
CA ILE A 493 1.81 -22.04 2.40
C ILE A 493 3.07 -21.36 2.90
N HIS A 494 3.83 -22.02 3.79
CA HIS A 494 5.13 -21.51 4.20
C HIS A 494 6.08 -21.46 2.99
N ALA A 495 6.63 -20.31 2.69
CA ALA A 495 7.48 -20.09 1.54
C ALA A 495 8.68 -19.21 1.89
N GLU A 496 9.88 -19.68 1.53
CA GLU A 496 11.12 -18.94 1.77
C GLU A 496 11.95 -18.86 0.49
N ALA A 497 12.73 -17.78 0.36
CA ALA A 497 13.60 -17.58 -0.78
C ALA A 497 15.07 -17.48 -0.35
N TYR A 498 15.95 -18.11 -1.13
CA TYR A 498 17.39 -18.09 -0.91
C TYR A 498 18.15 -17.73 -2.18
N PRO A 499 19.30 -17.03 -2.06
CA PRO A 499 20.26 -17.02 -3.17
C PRO A 499 20.66 -18.47 -3.50
N ALA A 500 20.61 -18.85 -4.77
CA ALA A 500 20.86 -20.24 -5.17
C ALA A 500 22.26 -20.76 -4.74
N SER A 501 23.24 -19.85 -4.56
CA SER A 501 24.58 -20.21 -4.02
C SER A 501 24.57 -20.53 -2.54
N GLU A 502 23.63 -19.96 -1.77
CA GLU A 502 23.53 -20.16 -0.32
C GLU A 502 22.88 -21.50 0.08
N LEU A 503 22.33 -22.24 -0.88
CA LEU A 503 21.77 -23.59 -0.62
C LEU A 503 22.76 -24.48 0.15
N LYS A 504 24.05 -24.44 -0.22
CA LYS A 504 25.12 -25.25 0.38
C LYS A 504 25.46 -24.86 1.82
N HIS A 505 25.03 -23.68 2.26
CA HIS A 505 25.33 -23.15 3.56
C HIS A 505 24.21 -23.37 4.59
N GLY A 506 23.30 -24.30 4.30
CA GLY A 506 22.24 -24.71 5.24
C GLY A 506 20.96 -25.20 4.55
N PRO A 507 20.30 -24.40 3.70
CA PRO A 507 18.97 -24.72 3.17
C PRO A 507 18.90 -26.04 2.38
N LEU A 508 20.00 -26.51 1.81
CA LEU A 508 20.08 -27.79 1.08
C LEU A 508 19.70 -28.99 1.97
N ALA A 509 19.83 -28.86 3.30
CA ALA A 509 19.41 -29.88 4.26
C ALA A 509 17.89 -30.09 4.28
N LEU A 510 17.10 -29.13 3.81
CA LEU A 510 15.63 -29.20 3.75
C LEU A 510 15.12 -29.88 2.48
N ILE A 511 15.97 -30.13 1.48
CA ILE A 511 15.54 -30.67 0.19
C ILE A 511 15.08 -32.12 0.35
N GLU A 512 13.82 -32.33 0.05
CA GLU A 512 13.14 -33.62 0.01
C GLU A 512 12.01 -33.59 -1.06
N PRO A 513 11.46 -34.74 -1.47
CA PRO A 513 10.37 -34.75 -2.48
C PRO A 513 9.13 -33.97 -2.10
N ALA A 514 8.86 -33.80 -0.78
CA ALA A 514 7.69 -33.07 -0.27
C ALA A 514 7.90 -31.54 -0.22
N LEU A 515 9.13 -31.05 -0.44
CA LEU A 515 9.47 -29.63 -0.50
C LEU A 515 9.77 -29.20 -1.93
N PRO A 516 8.77 -28.75 -2.71
CA PRO A 516 9.01 -28.24 -4.05
C PRO A 516 9.88 -26.98 -4.03
N THR A 517 10.75 -26.86 -5.01
CA THR A 517 11.59 -25.68 -5.23
C THR A 517 11.20 -24.96 -6.51
N VAL A 518 10.87 -23.68 -6.41
CA VAL A 518 10.70 -22.78 -7.56
C VAL A 518 12.05 -22.13 -7.86
N ALA A 519 12.56 -22.31 -9.06
CA ALA A 519 13.88 -21.82 -9.46
C ALA A 519 13.77 -20.78 -10.58
N ILE A 520 14.34 -19.59 -10.36
CA ILE A 520 14.45 -18.54 -11.37
C ILE A 520 15.73 -18.73 -12.16
N VAL A 521 15.61 -19.10 -13.45
CA VAL A 521 16.70 -19.55 -14.31
C VAL A 521 16.76 -18.74 -15.61
N PRO A 522 17.14 -17.44 -15.54
CA PRO A 522 17.30 -16.64 -16.75
C PRO A 522 18.42 -17.20 -17.65
N ASN A 523 18.28 -16.97 -18.96
CA ASN A 523 19.32 -17.30 -19.93
C ASN A 523 20.31 -16.12 -20.04
N ASP A 524 21.10 -15.97 -19.01
CA ASP A 524 22.15 -14.95 -18.86
C ASP A 524 23.52 -15.62 -18.61
N ASP A 525 24.54 -14.85 -18.29
CA ASP A 525 25.90 -15.32 -18.00
C ASP A 525 25.97 -16.29 -16.81
N LEU A 526 24.91 -16.37 -15.98
CA LEU A 526 24.84 -17.24 -14.81
C LEU A 526 24.03 -18.54 -15.06
N LEU A 527 23.55 -18.76 -16.28
CA LEU A 527 22.72 -19.93 -16.63
C LEU A 527 23.30 -21.24 -16.14
N GLU A 528 24.58 -21.51 -16.44
CA GLU A 528 25.24 -22.77 -16.04
C GLU A 528 25.39 -22.90 -14.51
N LYS A 529 25.52 -21.75 -13.80
CA LYS A 529 25.53 -21.73 -12.33
C LYS A 529 24.14 -22.02 -11.74
N ASN A 530 23.09 -21.55 -12.40
CA ASN A 530 21.72 -21.87 -12.02
C ASN A 530 21.41 -23.34 -12.27
N ARG A 531 21.80 -23.89 -13.43
CA ARG A 531 21.65 -25.32 -13.76
C ARG A 531 22.35 -26.22 -12.76
N ALA A 532 23.57 -25.90 -12.34
CA ALA A 532 24.28 -26.65 -11.31
C ALA A 532 23.48 -26.69 -9.98
N ALA A 533 22.77 -25.62 -9.60
CA ALA A 533 21.90 -25.63 -8.42
C ALA A 533 20.71 -26.60 -8.63
N LEU A 534 20.11 -26.65 -9.83
CA LEU A 534 19.05 -27.61 -10.12
C LEU A 534 19.56 -29.06 -9.99
N GLU A 535 20.77 -29.38 -10.47
CA GLU A 535 21.40 -30.70 -10.32
C GLU A 535 21.60 -31.06 -8.84
N GLU A 536 22.03 -30.12 -8.01
CA GLU A 536 22.22 -30.34 -6.58
C GLU A 536 20.90 -30.68 -5.85
N ILE A 537 19.80 -30.04 -6.26
CA ILE A 537 18.45 -30.31 -5.73
C ILE A 537 17.98 -31.69 -6.22
N LYS A 538 18.15 -31.98 -7.53
CA LYS A 538 17.76 -33.26 -8.13
C LYS A 538 18.52 -34.45 -7.55
N ALA A 539 19.80 -34.28 -7.22
CA ALA A 539 20.61 -35.31 -6.56
C ALA A 539 20.03 -35.73 -5.18
N ARG A 540 19.08 -34.95 -4.62
CA ARG A 540 18.37 -35.21 -3.36
C ARG A 540 16.88 -35.50 -3.57
N SER A 541 16.51 -35.87 -4.80
CA SER A 541 15.12 -36.14 -5.20
C SER A 541 14.16 -34.95 -5.02
N GLY A 542 14.68 -33.73 -4.97
CA GLY A 542 13.85 -32.50 -4.88
C GLY A 542 13.02 -32.29 -6.16
N ARG A 543 11.79 -31.82 -6.00
CA ARG A 543 10.92 -31.41 -7.11
C ARG A 543 11.25 -29.97 -7.49
N ILE A 544 11.33 -29.67 -8.78
CA ILE A 544 11.72 -28.36 -9.31
C ILE A 544 10.68 -27.86 -10.31
N LEU A 545 10.16 -26.67 -10.06
CA LEU A 545 9.44 -25.83 -11.02
C LEU A 545 10.37 -24.69 -11.43
N ALA A 546 10.83 -24.67 -12.67
CA ALA A 546 11.68 -23.61 -13.18
C ALA A 546 10.84 -22.50 -13.85
N VAL A 547 11.28 -21.24 -13.71
CA VAL A 547 10.85 -20.12 -14.57
C VAL A 547 12.08 -19.72 -15.39
N ALA A 548 11.99 -19.86 -16.71
CA ALA A 548 13.15 -19.74 -17.59
C ALA A 548 12.75 -19.28 -19.01
N HIS A 549 13.72 -18.90 -19.84
CA HIS A 549 13.49 -18.57 -21.26
C HIS A 549 13.40 -19.79 -22.19
N ARG A 550 13.62 -20.98 -21.68
CA ARG A 550 13.53 -22.27 -22.38
C ARG A 550 13.43 -23.42 -21.37
N GLU A 551 12.95 -24.55 -21.83
CA GLU A 551 12.90 -25.78 -21.03
C GLU A 551 14.22 -26.09 -20.32
N GLN A 552 14.10 -26.53 -19.05
CA GLN A 552 15.22 -26.92 -18.22
C GLN A 552 15.21 -28.45 -17.99
N GLU A 553 16.20 -29.15 -18.50
CA GLU A 553 16.29 -30.63 -18.45
C GLU A 553 16.19 -31.22 -17.03
N LYS A 554 16.67 -30.46 -16.02
CA LYS A 554 16.67 -30.91 -14.62
C LYS A 554 15.45 -30.44 -13.82
N ALA A 555 14.53 -29.68 -14.41
CA ALA A 555 13.28 -29.34 -13.79
C ALA A 555 12.21 -30.39 -14.07
N ASP A 556 11.26 -30.55 -13.15
CA ASP A 556 10.07 -31.39 -13.38
C ASP A 556 9.08 -30.67 -14.30
N HIS A 557 9.01 -29.35 -14.15
CA HIS A 557 8.22 -28.45 -14.99
C HIS A 557 8.99 -27.17 -15.24
N THR A 558 8.75 -26.54 -16.38
CA THR A 558 9.30 -25.23 -16.73
C THR A 558 8.17 -24.33 -17.22
N ILE A 559 8.04 -23.16 -16.60
CA ILE A 559 7.25 -22.06 -17.16
C ILE A 559 8.20 -21.27 -18.06
N VAL A 560 7.92 -21.26 -19.36
CA VAL A 560 8.75 -20.56 -20.34
C VAL A 560 8.23 -19.12 -20.50
N VAL A 561 9.14 -18.15 -20.38
CA VAL A 561 8.86 -16.74 -20.57
C VAL A 561 9.66 -16.17 -21.74
N PRO A 562 9.15 -15.17 -22.46
CA PRO A 562 9.89 -14.55 -23.56
C PRO A 562 11.18 -13.88 -23.09
N LYS A 563 12.25 -13.96 -23.88
CA LYS A 563 13.54 -13.32 -23.60
C LYS A 563 13.48 -11.82 -23.93
N ASN A 564 13.98 -11.01 -23.00
CA ASN A 564 14.25 -9.59 -23.18
C ASN A 564 15.73 -9.29 -22.86
N GLU A 565 16.06 -8.04 -22.60
CA GLU A 565 17.36 -7.63 -22.10
C GLU A 565 17.55 -8.19 -20.66
N ASP A 566 18.75 -8.64 -20.34
CA ASP A 566 19.04 -9.28 -19.05
C ASP A 566 18.64 -8.41 -17.85
N GLU A 567 18.77 -7.09 -18.00
CA GLU A 567 18.40 -6.12 -16.98
C GLU A 567 16.88 -6.09 -16.74
N LEU A 568 16.07 -6.44 -17.72
CA LEU A 568 14.60 -6.41 -17.68
C LEU A 568 13.97 -7.79 -17.40
N ASP A 569 14.74 -8.86 -17.44
CA ASP A 569 14.27 -10.22 -17.13
C ASP A 569 13.52 -10.34 -15.80
N PRO A 570 13.91 -9.65 -14.70
CA PRO A 570 13.17 -9.71 -13.43
C PRO A 570 11.69 -9.33 -13.55
N ILE A 571 11.35 -8.43 -14.49
CA ILE A 571 9.97 -8.01 -14.75
C ILE A 571 9.16 -9.17 -15.31
N LEU A 572 9.65 -9.81 -16.37
CA LEU A 572 8.94 -10.90 -17.06
C LEU A 572 8.87 -12.17 -16.21
N MET A 573 9.93 -12.48 -15.48
CA MET A 573 9.98 -13.68 -14.61
C MET A 573 9.07 -13.59 -13.39
N GLY A 574 8.70 -12.37 -12.96
CA GLY A 574 7.76 -12.15 -11.86
C GLY A 574 6.30 -12.44 -12.22
N ILE A 575 5.89 -12.20 -13.47
CA ILE A 575 4.49 -12.29 -13.90
C ILE A 575 3.89 -13.70 -13.72
N PRO A 576 4.51 -14.79 -14.23
CA PRO A 576 3.94 -16.12 -14.10
C PRO A 576 3.90 -16.60 -12.64
N LEU A 577 4.75 -16.06 -11.77
CA LEU A 577 4.76 -16.39 -10.35
C LEU A 577 3.63 -15.70 -9.57
N GLN A 578 3.17 -14.54 -10.03
CA GLN A 578 1.94 -13.93 -9.53
C GLN A 578 0.72 -14.80 -9.89
N LEU A 579 0.62 -15.29 -11.13
CA LEU A 579 -0.43 -16.22 -11.57
C LEU A 579 -0.35 -17.55 -10.81
N LEU A 580 0.86 -18.11 -10.62
CA LEU A 580 1.05 -19.34 -9.86
C LEU A 580 0.50 -19.20 -8.43
N ALA A 581 0.90 -18.14 -7.71
CA ALA A 581 0.43 -17.89 -6.36
C ALA A 581 -1.10 -17.70 -6.32
N TYR A 582 -1.65 -16.94 -7.27
CA TYR A 582 -3.08 -16.72 -7.44
C TYR A 582 -3.86 -18.02 -7.58
N HIS A 583 -3.47 -18.88 -8.55
CA HIS A 583 -4.17 -20.14 -8.81
C HIS A 583 -3.96 -21.18 -7.70
N MET A 584 -2.83 -21.20 -7.02
CA MET A 584 -2.64 -22.04 -5.83
C MET A 584 -3.59 -21.63 -4.70
N ALA A 585 -3.75 -20.31 -4.47
CA ALA A 585 -4.69 -19.81 -3.47
C ALA A 585 -6.16 -20.13 -3.83
N LEU A 586 -6.53 -20.03 -5.12
CA LEU A 586 -7.85 -20.44 -5.61
C LEU A 586 -8.10 -21.93 -5.36
N ALA A 587 -7.14 -22.80 -5.71
CA ALA A 587 -7.25 -24.24 -5.50
C ALA A 587 -7.42 -24.62 -4.02
N LEU A 588 -6.89 -23.81 -3.12
CA LEU A 588 -7.04 -23.94 -1.67
C LEU A 588 -8.30 -23.24 -1.11
N GLY A 589 -9.13 -22.63 -1.95
CA GLY A 589 -10.36 -21.94 -1.53
C GLY A 589 -10.10 -20.72 -0.63
N ARG A 590 -8.99 -20.00 -0.83
CA ARG A 590 -8.63 -18.84 -0.02
C ARG A 590 -9.31 -17.57 -0.52
N ASP A 591 -9.51 -16.61 0.39
CA ASP A 591 -9.89 -15.24 0.03
C ASP A 591 -8.61 -14.51 -0.44
N ILE A 592 -8.53 -14.24 -1.73
CA ILE A 592 -7.32 -13.73 -2.37
C ILE A 592 -7.17 -12.22 -2.15
N ASP A 593 -8.26 -11.48 -2.32
CA ASP A 593 -8.22 -10.03 -2.24
C ASP A 593 -8.09 -9.51 -0.80
N LYS A 594 -8.56 -10.32 0.17
CA LYS A 594 -8.57 -9.99 1.61
C LYS A 594 -8.02 -11.16 2.42
N PRO A 595 -6.73 -11.49 2.26
CA PRO A 595 -6.11 -12.58 3.01
C PRO A 595 -6.06 -12.26 4.50
N ARG A 596 -6.23 -13.29 5.34
CA ARG A 596 -6.28 -13.12 6.81
C ARG A 596 -5.02 -12.41 7.33
N ASN A 597 -5.20 -11.56 8.35
CA ASN A 597 -4.12 -10.89 9.10
C ASN A 597 -3.24 -9.97 8.24
N LEU A 598 -3.70 -9.51 7.08
CA LEU A 598 -2.99 -8.57 6.22
C LEU A 598 -3.88 -7.39 5.85
N ALA A 599 -3.26 -6.23 5.67
CA ALA A 599 -3.91 -5.03 5.18
C ALA A 599 -3.10 -4.45 4.01
N LYS A 600 -3.79 -3.81 3.05
CA LYS A 600 -3.16 -3.25 1.83
C LYS A 600 -2.06 -2.24 2.12
N SER A 601 -2.21 -1.43 3.15
CA SER A 601 -1.25 -0.38 3.49
C SER A 601 -1.15 -0.25 5.02
N VAL A 602 0.05 -0.21 5.55
CA VAL A 602 0.34 -0.07 6.99
C VAL A 602 0.71 1.39 7.26
N THR A 603 -0.19 2.13 7.94
CA THR A 603 -0.01 3.57 8.24
C THR A 603 0.15 3.85 9.73
N VAL A 604 0.35 2.82 10.52
CA VAL A 604 0.66 2.89 11.95
C VAL A 604 1.89 2.06 12.24
N GLU A 605 2.55 2.37 13.34
CA GLU A 605 3.69 1.62 13.84
C GLU A 605 3.27 0.24 14.36
#